data_383e6c8c8e06855d0f431997ca1f81e3
#
_entry.id   383e6c8c8e06855d0f431997ca1f81e3
#
_cell.length_a   1.000
_cell.length_b   1.000
_cell.length_c   1.000
_cell.angle_alpha   90.00
_cell.angle_beta   90.00
_cell.angle_gamma   90.00
#
_symmetry.space_group_name_H-M   'P 1'
#
loop_
_entity.id
_entity.type
_entity.pdbx_description
1 polymer ?
#
loop_
_entity_poly.entity_id
_entity_poly.type
_entity_poly.pdbx_seq_one_letter_code
_entity_poly.pdbx_strand_id
1 'polypeptide(L)'
;MANALTPFATIVAAITITLAGGHASAQSVARIELQPIQTVTLKTAQILTGESTGPPATLAGELRIPKPGSDRLPAVILIHGSGGVGGNVDAWAREINSLGIAAFILDTFSGRGIVSTVSDQSQLDSLAMVIDAYRALGLLAQHPRIDPERIAVMGFSKGAVPAVYSSNERFRKLYDPAKVSFAAHIGLYTPCNVQYRGDDTVTGAPIRLFHGIADDYVAIAPCRAYVERLKRAGANVVLTEYPDAFHAYDNAALSPPIHLPQAQTTRNCALREGDNGEVLNAKTGAVYTLDDPCVEHGPHVGFNQGAYQATVKAVREFLVATFKLSS
;
A
#
# COMPACT_ATOMS: atom_id res chain seq x y z
N MET A 1 -74.77 50.24 -25.97
CA MET A 1 -74.37 48.93 -25.42
C MET A 1 -72.83 48.91 -25.40
N ALA A 2 -72.27 49.19 -24.23
CA ALA A 2 -70.83 49.28 -24.04
C ALA A 2 -70.35 48.04 -23.33
N ASN A 3 -69.45 47.26 -24.00
CA ASN A 3 -68.79 46.13 -23.41
C ASN A 3 -67.54 46.60 -22.68
N ALA A 4 -67.54 46.33 -21.38
CA ALA A 4 -66.37 46.53 -20.52
C ALA A 4 -65.44 45.37 -20.60
N LEU A 5 -64.19 45.58 -21.03
CA LEU A 5 -63.11 44.64 -20.99
C LEU A 5 -62.33 44.76 -19.65
N THR A 6 -62.33 43.70 -18.85
CA THR A 6 -61.55 43.56 -17.64
C THR A 6 -60.12 43.16 -17.97
N PRO A 7 -59.07 43.76 -17.41
CA PRO A 7 -57.69 43.32 -17.64
C PRO A 7 -57.35 42.15 -16.74
N PHE A 8 -56.84 41.08 -17.31
CA PHE A 8 -56.18 39.98 -16.61
C PHE A 8 -54.77 40.42 -16.13
N ALA A 9 -54.58 40.46 -14.84
CA ALA A 9 -53.24 40.65 -14.25
C ALA A 9 -52.47 39.33 -14.23
N THR A 10 -51.39 39.25 -15.00
CA THR A 10 -50.47 38.11 -15.02
C THR A 10 -49.49 38.24 -13.86
N ILE A 11 -49.63 37.41 -12.83
CA ILE A 11 -48.67 37.30 -11.73
C ILE A 11 -47.48 36.46 -12.22
N VAL A 12 -46.31 37.05 -12.43
CA VAL A 12 -45.05 36.37 -12.68
C VAL A 12 -44.43 36.08 -11.31
N ALA A 13 -44.50 34.82 -10.87
CA ALA A 13 -43.78 34.35 -9.68
C ALA A 13 -42.32 34.11 -10.04
N ALA A 14 -41.42 34.95 -9.57
CA ALA A 14 -39.99 34.72 -9.68
C ALA A 14 -39.55 33.65 -8.67
N ILE A 15 -39.24 32.44 -9.16
CA ILE A 15 -38.64 31.39 -8.36
C ILE A 15 -37.14 31.66 -8.28
N THR A 16 -36.66 32.17 -7.14
CA THR A 16 -35.22 32.29 -6.84
C THR A 16 -34.72 30.93 -6.36
N ILE A 17 -34.06 30.19 -7.26
CA ILE A 17 -33.32 28.99 -6.90
C ILE A 17 -31.98 29.42 -6.32
N THR A 18 -31.87 29.42 -4.98
CA THR A 18 -30.58 29.53 -4.29
C THR A 18 -29.84 28.20 -4.47
N LEU A 19 -28.93 28.15 -5.44
CA LEU A 19 -27.91 27.11 -5.52
C LEU A 19 -26.99 27.31 -4.31
N ALA A 20 -27.19 26.52 -3.25
CA ALA A 20 -26.22 26.34 -2.20
C ALA A 20 -25.05 25.54 -2.84
N GLY A 21 -24.11 26.24 -3.46
CA GLY A 21 -22.85 25.70 -3.95
C GLY A 21 -22.03 25.25 -2.75
N GLY A 22 -22.18 23.99 -2.33
CA GLY A 22 -21.18 23.34 -1.51
C GLY A 22 -19.87 23.33 -2.31
N HIS A 23 -18.97 24.26 -2.01
CA HIS A 23 -17.61 24.20 -2.48
C HIS A 23 -16.98 22.96 -1.82
N ALA A 24 -16.99 21.82 -2.53
CA ALA A 24 -16.02 20.79 -2.25
C ALA A 24 -14.66 21.46 -2.47
N SER A 25 -14.02 21.87 -1.38
CA SER A 25 -12.65 22.38 -1.40
C SER A 25 -11.82 21.26 -2.00
N ALA A 26 -11.44 21.40 -3.26
CA ALA A 26 -10.41 20.57 -3.86
C ALA A 26 -9.19 20.75 -2.99
N GLN A 27 -8.81 19.71 -2.23
CA GLN A 27 -7.65 19.76 -1.35
C GLN A 27 -6.42 19.88 -2.24
N SER A 28 -5.95 21.11 -2.39
CA SER A 28 -4.78 21.44 -3.16
C SER A 28 -3.54 20.97 -2.40
N VAL A 29 -2.78 20.06 -3.01
CA VAL A 29 -1.40 19.77 -2.58
C VAL A 29 -0.62 21.08 -2.71
N ALA A 30 0.01 21.52 -1.62
CA ALA A 30 0.73 22.79 -1.62
C ALA A 30 2.05 22.71 -2.41
N ARG A 31 2.68 21.53 -2.44
CA ARG A 31 3.94 21.30 -3.17
C ARG A 31 4.10 19.82 -3.52
N ILE A 32 4.61 19.56 -4.73
CA ILE A 32 5.05 18.24 -5.17
C ILE A 32 6.57 18.30 -5.40
N GLU A 33 7.29 17.31 -4.89
CA GLU A 33 8.73 17.16 -5.07
C GLU A 33 9.03 15.79 -5.65
N LEU A 34 9.85 15.73 -6.68
CA LEU A 34 10.38 14.48 -7.22
C LEU A 34 11.75 14.21 -6.57
N GLN A 35 11.89 13.03 -5.98
CA GLN A 35 13.05 12.62 -5.22
C GLN A 35 13.69 11.38 -5.85
N PRO A 36 14.95 11.45 -6.31
CA PRO A 36 15.66 10.25 -6.74
C PRO A 36 16.12 9.44 -5.52
N ILE A 37 15.93 8.11 -5.58
CA ILE A 37 16.33 7.21 -4.49
C ILE A 37 17.33 6.20 -5.02
N GLN A 38 18.55 6.25 -4.51
CA GLN A 38 19.60 5.30 -4.84
C GLN A 38 19.37 4.00 -4.08
N THR A 39 19.30 2.89 -4.80
CA THR A 39 19.06 1.55 -4.25
C THR A 39 19.83 0.50 -5.03
N VAL A 40 19.65 -0.75 -4.63
CA VAL A 40 20.19 -1.93 -5.33
C VAL A 40 19.06 -2.91 -5.63
N THR A 41 19.25 -3.76 -6.64
CA THR A 41 18.32 -4.84 -6.96
C THR A 41 18.94 -6.17 -6.54
N LEU A 42 18.35 -6.80 -5.53
CA LEU A 42 18.77 -8.09 -5.00
C LEU A 42 17.71 -9.16 -5.24
N LYS A 43 18.13 -10.41 -5.33
CA LYS A 43 17.22 -11.57 -5.29
C LYS A 43 16.87 -11.92 -3.85
N THR A 44 15.72 -12.57 -3.65
CA THR A 44 15.25 -12.98 -2.31
C THR A 44 16.33 -13.73 -1.53
N ALA A 45 17.05 -14.68 -2.14
CA ALA A 45 18.10 -15.41 -1.47
C ALA A 45 19.24 -14.52 -0.95
N GLN A 46 19.64 -13.51 -1.72
CA GLN A 46 20.66 -12.55 -1.32
C GLN A 46 20.18 -11.71 -0.12
N ILE A 47 18.92 -11.31 -0.12
CA ILE A 47 18.33 -10.54 0.99
C ILE A 47 18.29 -11.42 2.26
N LEU A 48 17.86 -12.65 2.14
CA LEU A 48 17.75 -13.58 3.26
C LEU A 48 19.12 -13.96 3.84
N THR A 49 20.21 -13.88 3.07
CA THR A 49 21.60 -14.10 3.54
C THR A 49 22.29 -12.82 4.01
N GLY A 50 21.64 -11.65 3.87
CA GLY A 50 22.19 -10.38 4.36
C GLY A 50 23.12 -9.67 3.38
N GLU A 51 23.09 -10.05 2.09
CA GLU A 51 23.82 -9.31 1.07
C GLU A 51 23.25 -7.90 0.93
N SER A 52 24.14 -6.92 0.71
CA SER A 52 23.75 -5.50 0.60
C SER A 52 24.26 -4.85 -0.70
N THR A 53 24.97 -5.61 -1.54
CA THR A 53 25.53 -5.13 -2.81
C THR A 53 24.91 -5.88 -3.98
N GLY A 54 24.55 -5.14 -5.03
CA GLY A 54 23.93 -5.69 -6.22
C GLY A 54 23.82 -4.63 -7.32
N PRO A 55 23.21 -4.95 -8.46
CA PRO A 55 22.98 -3.99 -9.53
C PRO A 55 22.32 -2.71 -9.00
N PRO A 56 22.93 -1.52 -9.23
CA PRO A 56 22.35 -0.27 -8.77
C PRO A 56 21.11 0.11 -9.56
N ALA A 57 20.18 0.79 -8.89
CA ALA A 57 19.01 1.39 -9.51
C ALA A 57 18.74 2.76 -8.89
N THR A 58 18.18 3.67 -9.70
CA THR A 58 17.69 4.96 -9.23
C THR A 58 16.19 4.99 -9.37
N LEU A 59 15.48 4.95 -8.25
CA LEU A 59 14.03 4.97 -8.21
C LEU A 59 13.50 6.39 -8.19
N ALA A 60 12.22 6.56 -8.49
CA ALA A 60 11.50 7.81 -8.36
C ALA A 60 10.59 7.79 -7.11
N GLY A 61 10.65 8.86 -6.33
CA GLY A 61 9.71 9.14 -5.25
C GLY A 61 8.99 10.46 -5.51
N GLU A 62 7.68 10.50 -5.33
CA GLU A 62 6.88 11.72 -5.42
C GLU A 62 6.36 12.10 -4.03
N LEU A 63 6.93 13.17 -3.46
CA LEU A 63 6.48 13.71 -2.17
C LEU A 63 5.42 14.79 -2.39
N ARG A 64 4.23 14.56 -1.86
CA ARG A 64 3.11 15.50 -1.85
C ARG A 64 2.96 16.12 -0.47
N ILE A 65 3.26 17.39 -0.37
CA ILE A 65 3.14 18.18 0.87
C ILE A 65 1.77 18.86 0.88
N PRO A 66 0.86 18.53 1.84
CA PRO A 66 -0.54 18.97 1.80
C PRO A 66 -0.75 20.43 2.17
N LYS A 67 0.16 21.05 2.91
CA LYS A 67 0.02 22.43 3.37
C LYS A 67 1.33 23.22 3.30
N PRO A 68 1.28 24.53 3.05
CA PRO A 68 2.46 25.40 3.08
C PRO A 68 3.02 25.52 4.51
N GLY A 69 4.13 26.24 4.67
CA GLY A 69 4.77 26.52 5.95
C GLY A 69 6.08 25.77 6.13
N SER A 70 6.65 25.86 7.33
CA SER A 70 7.94 25.25 7.71
C SER A 70 7.79 24.08 8.70
N ASP A 71 6.59 23.85 9.25
CA ASP A 71 6.36 22.80 10.24
C ASP A 71 6.67 21.41 9.67
N ARG A 72 7.22 20.54 10.51
CA ARG A 72 7.41 19.14 10.18
C ARG A 72 6.09 18.39 10.23
N LEU A 73 5.81 17.63 9.18
CA LEU A 73 4.60 16.85 8.99
C LEU A 73 4.87 15.37 9.17
N PRO A 74 3.90 14.60 9.66
CA PRO A 74 3.96 13.15 9.50
C PRO A 74 3.90 12.79 8.02
N ALA A 75 4.38 11.59 7.66
CA ALA A 75 4.37 11.11 6.29
C ALA A 75 3.94 9.64 6.19
N VAL A 76 3.37 9.26 5.04
CA VAL A 76 3.12 7.87 4.68
C VAL A 76 3.80 7.57 3.36
N ILE A 77 4.66 6.54 3.35
CA ILE A 77 5.23 5.99 2.13
C ILE A 77 4.21 5.01 1.53
N LEU A 78 3.82 5.21 0.28
CA LEU A 78 2.90 4.36 -0.47
C LEU A 78 3.67 3.51 -1.48
N ILE A 79 3.53 2.18 -1.40
CA ILE A 79 4.25 1.24 -2.26
C ILE A 79 3.25 0.46 -3.11
N HIS A 80 3.31 0.63 -4.42
CA HIS A 80 2.39 0.06 -5.40
C HIS A 80 2.48 -1.47 -5.51
N GLY A 81 1.43 -2.09 -6.08
CA GLY A 81 1.38 -3.52 -6.39
C GLY A 81 2.07 -3.87 -7.72
N SER A 82 1.81 -5.10 -8.20
CA SER A 82 2.41 -5.67 -9.43
C SER A 82 2.10 -4.87 -10.71
N GLY A 83 1.07 -4.04 -10.71
CA GLY A 83 0.70 -3.17 -11.84
C GLY A 83 1.49 -1.85 -11.94
N GLY A 84 2.42 -1.57 -11.02
CA GLY A 84 3.08 -0.27 -10.96
C GLY A 84 2.23 0.79 -10.23
N VAL A 85 2.66 2.05 -10.31
CA VAL A 85 1.93 3.19 -9.73
C VAL A 85 0.63 3.41 -10.51
N GLY A 86 -0.49 3.20 -9.86
CA GLY A 86 -1.82 3.27 -10.45
C GLY A 86 -2.76 4.25 -9.74
N GLY A 87 -3.98 4.37 -10.27
CA GLY A 87 -5.00 5.31 -9.77
C GLY A 87 -5.42 5.06 -8.31
N ASN A 88 -5.34 3.83 -7.81
CA ASN A 88 -5.59 3.53 -6.40
C ASN A 88 -4.52 4.17 -5.50
N VAL A 89 -3.23 4.09 -5.87
CA VAL A 89 -2.13 4.72 -5.10
C VAL A 89 -2.33 6.24 -5.04
N ASP A 90 -2.73 6.84 -6.17
CA ASP A 90 -3.04 8.27 -6.25
C ASP A 90 -4.26 8.64 -5.38
N ALA A 91 -5.31 7.82 -5.37
CA ALA A 91 -6.47 8.00 -4.50
C ALA A 91 -6.08 7.95 -3.01
N TRP A 92 -5.25 6.98 -2.62
CA TRP A 92 -4.74 6.90 -1.25
C TRP A 92 -3.84 8.08 -0.88
N ALA A 93 -3.01 8.58 -1.81
CA ALA A 93 -2.21 9.79 -1.58
C ALA A 93 -3.11 11.00 -1.27
N ARG A 94 -4.24 11.15 -1.99
CA ARG A 94 -5.23 12.20 -1.69
C ARG A 94 -5.88 12.02 -0.32
N GLU A 95 -6.28 10.79 0.03
CA GLU A 95 -6.85 10.49 1.35
C GLU A 95 -5.89 10.86 2.48
N ILE A 96 -4.61 10.52 2.34
CA ILE A 96 -3.56 10.82 3.31
C ILE A 96 -3.32 12.34 3.40
N ASN A 97 -3.20 13.01 2.25
CA ASN A 97 -3.04 14.47 2.23
C ASN A 97 -4.23 15.18 2.88
N SER A 98 -5.44 14.62 2.77
CA SER A 98 -6.65 15.18 3.41
C SER A 98 -6.58 15.25 4.93
N LEU A 99 -5.74 14.43 5.54
CA LEU A 99 -5.47 14.44 6.98
C LEU A 99 -4.35 15.42 7.39
N GLY A 100 -3.78 16.16 6.44
CA GLY A 100 -2.61 17.00 6.70
C GLY A 100 -1.29 16.20 6.80
N ILE A 101 -1.29 14.94 6.38
CA ILE A 101 -0.13 14.05 6.34
C ILE A 101 0.50 14.14 4.95
N ALA A 102 1.82 14.19 4.86
CA ALA A 102 2.53 14.11 3.59
C ALA A 102 2.41 12.69 3.00
N ALA A 103 2.15 12.58 1.70
CA ALA A 103 2.14 11.31 1.00
C ALA A 103 3.40 11.18 0.14
N PHE A 104 4.10 10.06 0.23
CA PHE A 104 5.27 9.75 -0.57
C PHE A 104 5.01 8.53 -1.43
N ILE A 105 4.79 8.72 -2.72
CA ILE A 105 4.57 7.63 -3.68
C ILE A 105 5.95 7.11 -4.11
N LEU A 106 6.25 5.87 -3.77
CA LEU A 106 7.50 5.20 -4.14
C LEU A 106 7.28 4.33 -5.38
N ASP A 107 7.86 4.73 -6.50
CA ASP A 107 7.90 3.92 -7.72
C ASP A 107 9.13 3.01 -7.72
N THR A 108 8.90 1.74 -7.41
CA THR A 108 9.97 0.73 -7.36
C THR A 108 10.29 0.12 -8.72
N PHE A 109 9.53 0.43 -9.78
CA PHE A 109 9.61 -0.22 -11.08
C PHE A 109 10.33 0.61 -12.15
N SER A 110 9.89 1.86 -12.38
CA SER A 110 10.35 2.64 -13.55
C SER A 110 11.87 2.79 -13.61
N GLY A 111 12.53 3.02 -12.48
CA GLY A 111 14.00 3.11 -12.39
C GLY A 111 14.74 1.78 -12.67
N ARG A 112 13.99 0.66 -12.77
CA ARG A 112 14.49 -0.66 -13.16
C ARG A 112 14.06 -1.07 -14.58
N GLY A 113 13.40 -0.17 -15.32
CA GLY A 113 12.85 -0.46 -16.64
C GLY A 113 11.65 -1.41 -16.62
N ILE A 114 10.99 -1.57 -15.47
CA ILE A 114 9.82 -2.43 -15.28
C ILE A 114 8.56 -1.57 -15.40
N VAL A 115 7.56 -2.05 -16.13
CA VAL A 115 6.24 -1.42 -16.22
C VAL A 115 5.23 -2.16 -15.34
N SER A 116 5.25 -3.49 -15.40
CA SER A 116 4.33 -4.36 -14.65
C SER A 116 4.96 -5.74 -14.44
N THR A 117 4.68 -6.35 -13.30
CA THR A 117 5.09 -7.74 -13.01
C THR A 117 3.89 -8.70 -12.92
N VAL A 118 2.69 -8.28 -13.35
CA VAL A 118 1.45 -9.07 -13.24
C VAL A 118 1.56 -10.42 -13.94
N SER A 119 2.11 -10.44 -15.16
CA SER A 119 2.31 -11.67 -15.94
C SER A 119 3.66 -12.36 -15.71
N ASP A 120 4.60 -11.68 -15.06
CA ASP A 120 5.93 -12.24 -14.75
C ASP A 120 6.45 -11.61 -13.45
N GLN A 121 6.25 -12.32 -12.35
CA GLN A 121 6.66 -11.89 -11.01
C GLN A 121 8.19 -11.96 -10.80
N SER A 122 8.95 -12.67 -11.69
CA SER A 122 10.40 -12.83 -11.58
C SER A 122 11.21 -11.57 -11.88
N GLN A 123 10.60 -10.58 -12.56
CA GLN A 123 11.27 -9.32 -12.91
C GLN A 123 11.78 -8.56 -11.69
N LEU A 124 11.04 -8.63 -10.57
CA LEU A 124 11.47 -8.05 -9.28
C LEU A 124 10.88 -8.86 -8.13
N ASP A 125 11.75 -9.39 -7.28
CA ASP A 125 11.34 -10.08 -6.06
C ASP A 125 10.66 -9.11 -5.08
N SER A 126 9.52 -9.49 -4.51
CA SER A 126 8.78 -8.61 -3.58
C SER A 126 9.60 -8.21 -2.36
N LEU A 127 10.47 -9.12 -1.88
CA LEU A 127 11.32 -8.84 -0.73
C LEU A 127 12.41 -7.81 -1.04
N ALA A 128 12.86 -7.69 -2.31
CA ALA A 128 13.82 -6.67 -2.72
C ALA A 128 13.31 -5.24 -2.45
N MET A 129 12.00 -5.04 -2.54
CA MET A 129 11.38 -3.74 -2.29
C MET A 129 11.44 -3.32 -0.80
N VAL A 130 11.84 -4.20 0.13
CA VAL A 130 12.10 -3.85 1.54
C VAL A 130 13.28 -2.88 1.65
N ILE A 131 14.32 -3.08 0.84
CA ILE A 131 15.46 -2.17 0.78
C ILE A 131 15.02 -0.80 0.27
N ASP A 132 14.18 -0.77 -0.76
CA ASP A 132 13.63 0.47 -1.32
C ASP A 132 12.82 1.24 -0.27
N ALA A 133 12.01 0.54 0.53
CA ALA A 133 11.24 1.14 1.62
C ALA A 133 12.15 1.79 2.68
N TYR A 134 13.25 1.14 3.08
CA TYR A 134 14.20 1.72 4.03
C TYR A 134 15.01 2.89 3.42
N ARG A 135 15.33 2.84 2.13
CA ARG A 135 15.97 3.98 1.44
C ARG A 135 15.04 5.19 1.40
N ALA A 136 13.75 4.97 1.10
CA ALA A 136 12.74 6.03 1.13
C ALA A 136 12.54 6.58 2.56
N LEU A 137 12.51 5.70 3.58
CA LEU A 137 12.44 6.11 4.98
C LEU A 137 13.62 7.01 5.35
N GLY A 138 14.85 6.60 5.02
CA GLY A 138 16.05 7.38 5.31
C GLY A 138 16.09 8.74 4.61
N LEU A 139 15.59 8.80 3.36
CA LEU A 139 15.46 10.06 2.62
C LEU A 139 14.45 11.00 3.30
N LEU A 140 13.27 10.50 3.64
CA LEU A 140 12.24 11.30 4.29
C LEU A 140 12.63 11.75 5.69
N ALA A 141 13.34 10.92 6.44
CA ALA A 141 13.81 11.27 7.78
C ALA A 141 14.77 12.48 7.80
N GLN A 142 15.47 12.73 6.69
CA GLN A 142 16.36 13.88 6.51
C GLN A 142 15.65 15.10 5.89
N HIS A 143 14.40 14.92 5.42
CA HIS A 143 13.68 15.99 4.74
C HIS A 143 13.22 17.07 5.75
N PRO A 144 13.48 18.38 5.49
CA PRO A 144 13.21 19.46 6.45
C PRO A 144 11.72 19.59 6.85
N ARG A 145 10.82 19.15 5.98
CA ARG A 145 9.36 19.21 6.20
C ARG A 145 8.77 17.93 6.78
N ILE A 146 9.55 16.87 6.99
CA ILE A 146 9.04 15.60 7.50
C ILE A 146 9.55 15.37 8.94
N ASP A 147 8.64 14.87 9.77
CA ASP A 147 8.96 14.45 11.12
C ASP A 147 9.47 13.00 11.08
N PRO A 148 10.75 12.76 11.39
CA PRO A 148 11.34 11.42 11.28
C PRO A 148 10.74 10.39 12.24
N GLU A 149 10.08 10.82 13.32
CA GLU A 149 9.41 9.92 14.28
C GLU A 149 7.98 9.55 13.85
N ARG A 150 7.44 10.20 12.82
CA ARG A 150 6.07 10.03 12.35
C ARG A 150 6.02 9.66 10.86
N ILE A 151 6.79 8.63 10.46
CA ILE A 151 6.77 8.09 9.10
C ILE A 151 6.18 6.69 9.15
N ALA A 152 5.06 6.46 8.48
CA ALA A 152 4.46 5.14 8.28
C ALA A 152 4.70 4.63 6.86
N VAL A 153 4.51 3.33 6.67
CA VAL A 153 4.54 2.69 5.34
C VAL A 153 3.22 1.97 5.08
N MET A 154 2.70 2.12 3.86
CA MET A 154 1.49 1.48 3.39
C MET A 154 1.76 0.88 2.01
N GLY A 155 1.34 -0.37 1.80
CA GLY A 155 1.57 -1.05 0.54
C GLY A 155 0.38 -1.86 0.07
N PHE A 156 0.38 -2.16 -1.24
CA PHE A 156 -0.70 -2.81 -1.96
C PHE A 156 -0.19 -4.08 -2.63
N SER A 157 -0.79 -5.25 -2.35
CA SER A 157 -0.39 -6.52 -2.99
C SER A 157 1.12 -6.77 -2.87
N LYS A 158 1.83 -6.87 -3.97
CA LYS A 158 3.30 -6.97 -4.01
C LYS A 158 3.99 -5.90 -3.14
N GLY A 159 3.51 -4.66 -3.17
CA GLY A 159 4.03 -3.56 -2.34
C GLY A 159 3.67 -3.67 -0.85
N ALA A 160 2.67 -4.49 -0.50
CA ALA A 160 2.36 -4.77 0.91
C ALA A 160 3.41 -5.70 1.56
N VAL A 161 4.17 -6.47 0.78
CA VAL A 161 5.31 -7.26 1.31
C VAL A 161 6.34 -6.33 1.96
N PRO A 162 6.95 -5.34 1.26
CA PRO A 162 7.86 -4.41 1.91
C PRO A 162 7.20 -3.61 3.03
N ALA A 163 5.94 -3.20 2.87
CA ALA A 163 5.24 -2.43 3.91
C ALA A 163 5.10 -3.22 5.23
N VAL A 164 4.78 -4.51 5.16
CA VAL A 164 4.57 -5.35 6.35
C VAL A 164 5.89 -5.92 6.85
N TYR A 165 6.71 -6.50 5.98
CA TYR A 165 7.94 -7.19 6.42
C TYR A 165 9.11 -6.23 6.74
N SER A 166 9.02 -4.94 6.42
CA SER A 166 9.92 -3.94 7.00
C SER A 166 9.73 -3.75 8.52
N SER A 167 8.68 -4.33 9.11
CA SER A 167 8.55 -4.45 10.57
C SER A 167 9.49 -5.49 11.18
N ASN A 168 10.02 -6.43 10.39
CA ASN A 168 10.88 -7.49 10.89
C ASN A 168 12.23 -6.94 11.36
N GLU A 169 12.60 -7.24 12.61
CA GLU A 169 13.84 -6.76 13.25
C GLU A 169 15.11 -7.21 12.53
N ARG A 170 15.10 -8.40 11.90
CA ARG A 170 16.23 -8.90 11.13
C ARG A 170 16.44 -8.02 9.89
N PHE A 171 15.39 -7.75 9.11
CA PHE A 171 15.49 -6.91 7.92
C PHE A 171 15.85 -5.47 8.27
N ARG A 172 15.28 -4.94 9.35
CA ARG A 172 15.65 -3.61 9.85
C ARG A 172 17.15 -3.53 10.18
N LYS A 173 17.68 -4.51 10.90
CA LYS A 173 19.12 -4.54 11.26
C LYS A 173 20.04 -4.64 10.05
N LEU A 174 19.62 -5.35 9.00
CA LEU A 174 20.43 -5.57 7.80
C LEU A 174 20.36 -4.40 6.81
N TYR A 175 19.18 -3.78 6.67
CA TYR A 175 18.89 -2.91 5.52
C TYR A 175 18.48 -1.48 5.85
N ASP A 176 18.30 -1.11 7.12
CA ASP A 176 18.04 0.26 7.51
C ASP A 176 19.34 1.01 7.85
N PRO A 177 19.94 1.75 6.88
CA PRO A 177 21.18 2.49 7.11
C PRO A 177 20.97 3.74 7.97
N ALA A 178 19.76 4.27 7.98
CA ALA A 178 19.42 5.50 8.71
C ALA A 178 19.12 5.23 10.19
N LYS A 179 18.91 3.97 10.58
CA LYS A 179 18.51 3.55 11.93
C LYS A 179 17.25 4.28 12.43
N VAL A 180 16.35 4.59 11.51
CA VAL A 180 15.05 5.20 11.77
C VAL A 180 13.99 4.11 11.66
N SER A 181 13.02 4.08 12.57
CA SER A 181 11.95 3.09 12.54
C SER A 181 10.68 3.67 11.93
N PHE A 182 9.94 2.86 11.18
CA PHE A 182 8.58 3.21 10.81
C PHE A 182 7.69 3.34 12.06
N ALA A 183 6.86 4.35 12.09
CA ALA A 183 5.87 4.55 13.15
C ALA A 183 4.67 3.59 13.03
N ALA A 184 4.39 3.06 11.84
CA ALA A 184 3.34 2.09 11.59
C ALA A 184 3.53 1.37 10.25
N HIS A 185 2.94 0.17 10.13
CA HIS A 185 2.95 -0.67 8.94
C HIS A 185 1.52 -0.99 8.52
N ILE A 186 1.18 -0.74 7.24
CA ILE A 186 -0.16 -0.97 6.70
C ILE A 186 -0.04 -1.81 5.43
N GLY A 187 -0.72 -2.96 5.38
CA GLY A 187 -0.75 -3.84 4.22
C GLY A 187 -2.16 -4.10 3.73
N LEU A 188 -2.43 -3.85 2.45
CA LEU A 188 -3.68 -4.22 1.80
C LEU A 188 -3.45 -5.47 0.95
N TYR A 189 -4.30 -6.48 1.14
CA TYR A 189 -4.25 -7.78 0.44
C TYR A 189 -2.81 -8.29 0.28
N THR A 190 -2.13 -8.39 1.42
CA THR A 190 -0.69 -8.72 1.54
C THR A 190 -0.43 -10.18 1.20
N PRO A 191 0.55 -10.52 0.34
CA PRO A 191 1.07 -11.88 0.22
C PRO A 191 1.82 -12.31 1.49
N CYS A 192 1.23 -13.21 2.29
CA CYS A 192 1.81 -13.72 3.54
C CYS A 192 2.20 -15.20 3.43
N ASN A 193 2.29 -15.74 2.24
CA ASN A 193 2.48 -17.17 1.97
C ASN A 193 3.94 -17.66 2.10
N VAL A 194 4.88 -16.77 2.40
CA VAL A 194 6.27 -17.14 2.74
C VAL A 194 6.48 -16.95 4.24
N GLN A 195 6.86 -18.02 4.93
CA GLN A 195 7.29 -17.95 6.32
C GLN A 195 8.80 -17.73 6.38
N TYR A 196 9.23 -16.54 6.74
CA TYR A 196 10.64 -16.20 6.95
C TYR A 196 11.09 -16.60 8.35
N ARG A 197 12.39 -16.87 8.54
CA ARG A 197 12.97 -17.13 9.87
C ARG A 197 12.88 -15.88 10.74
N GLY A 198 12.31 -16.03 11.94
CA GLY A 198 12.11 -14.93 12.87
C GLY A 198 11.12 -13.88 12.35
N ASP A 199 10.15 -14.25 11.50
CA ASP A 199 9.14 -13.33 10.96
C ASP A 199 8.16 -12.82 12.04
N ASP A 200 8.16 -13.42 13.21
CA ASP A 200 7.40 -13.02 14.39
C ASP A 200 8.17 -12.06 15.33
N THR A 201 9.46 -11.85 15.08
CA THR A 201 10.27 -10.87 15.79
C THR A 201 10.23 -9.55 15.05
N VAL A 202 9.31 -8.67 15.48
CA VAL A 202 9.02 -7.40 14.80
C VAL A 202 9.31 -6.20 15.71
N THR A 203 9.45 -5.03 15.08
CA THR A 203 9.53 -3.75 15.80
C THR A 203 8.28 -3.52 16.65
N GLY A 204 8.34 -2.62 17.64
CA GLY A 204 7.18 -2.27 18.46
C GLY A 204 6.09 -1.46 17.69
N ALA A 205 6.32 -1.12 16.44
CA ALA A 205 5.37 -0.35 15.63
C ALA A 205 4.11 -1.18 15.32
N PRO A 206 2.91 -0.59 15.37
CA PRO A 206 1.67 -1.30 15.09
C PRO A 206 1.55 -1.70 13.61
N ILE A 207 0.99 -2.89 13.36
CA ILE A 207 0.77 -3.47 12.05
C ILE A 207 -0.73 -3.59 11.79
N ARG A 208 -1.21 -3.13 10.63
CA ARG A 208 -2.60 -3.25 10.20
C ARG A 208 -2.66 -3.90 8.83
N LEU A 209 -3.40 -5.01 8.74
CA LEU A 209 -3.65 -5.70 7.48
C LEU A 209 -5.14 -5.63 7.14
N PHE A 210 -5.43 -5.42 5.86
CA PHE A 210 -6.78 -5.36 5.32
C PHE A 210 -6.88 -6.33 4.14
N HIS A 211 -7.85 -7.25 4.15
CA HIS A 211 -7.87 -8.33 3.17
C HIS A 211 -9.29 -8.75 2.80
N GLY A 212 -9.52 -9.03 1.53
CA GLY A 212 -10.76 -9.61 1.04
C GLY A 212 -10.81 -11.12 1.28
N ILE A 213 -11.93 -11.66 1.75
CA ILE A 213 -12.10 -13.12 1.90
C ILE A 213 -12.28 -13.80 0.54
N ALA A 214 -12.89 -13.10 -0.43
CA ALA A 214 -13.06 -13.58 -1.80
C ALA A 214 -11.81 -13.39 -2.69
N ASP A 215 -10.69 -12.95 -2.13
CA ASP A 215 -9.43 -12.77 -2.84
C ASP A 215 -8.86 -14.13 -3.29
N ASP A 216 -8.96 -14.42 -4.57
CA ASP A 216 -8.41 -15.61 -5.22
C ASP A 216 -7.08 -15.35 -5.93
N TYR A 217 -6.54 -14.13 -5.80
CA TYR A 217 -5.19 -13.78 -6.26
C TYR A 217 -4.17 -13.99 -5.13
N VAL A 218 -4.49 -13.50 -3.95
CA VAL A 218 -3.69 -13.64 -2.74
C VAL A 218 -4.58 -14.22 -1.65
N ALA A 219 -4.43 -15.51 -1.35
CA ALA A 219 -5.25 -16.18 -0.36
C ALA A 219 -5.07 -15.58 1.04
N ILE A 220 -6.16 -15.33 1.76
CA ILE A 220 -6.12 -14.73 3.10
C ILE A 220 -5.59 -15.69 4.19
N ALA A 221 -5.73 -17.01 3.99
CA ALA A 221 -5.39 -18.01 5.02
C ALA A 221 -3.93 -17.92 5.51
N PRO A 222 -2.90 -17.71 4.66
CA PRO A 222 -1.54 -17.47 5.14
C PRO A 222 -1.41 -16.22 6.02
N CYS A 223 -2.13 -15.14 5.70
CA CYS A 223 -2.11 -13.91 6.51
C CYS A 223 -2.74 -14.13 7.89
N ARG A 224 -3.84 -14.90 7.98
CA ARG A 224 -4.41 -15.31 9.28
C ARG A 224 -3.36 -16.05 10.13
N ALA A 225 -2.66 -17.02 9.53
CA ALA A 225 -1.62 -17.76 10.23
C ALA A 225 -0.44 -16.87 10.66
N TYR A 226 -0.02 -15.94 9.82
CA TYR A 226 1.05 -14.98 10.14
C TYR A 226 0.63 -14.06 11.29
N VAL A 227 -0.55 -13.48 11.23
CA VAL A 227 -1.09 -12.60 12.28
C VAL A 227 -1.21 -13.32 13.63
N GLU A 228 -1.62 -14.58 13.63
CA GLU A 228 -1.67 -15.38 14.87
C GLU A 228 -0.26 -15.67 15.44
N ARG A 229 0.77 -15.84 14.61
CA ARG A 229 2.17 -15.92 15.08
C ARG A 229 2.61 -14.60 15.72
N LEU A 230 2.35 -13.48 15.05
CA LEU A 230 2.67 -12.14 15.56
C LEU A 230 1.97 -11.83 16.88
N LYS A 231 0.68 -12.17 17.02
CA LYS A 231 -0.07 -11.99 18.27
C LYS A 231 0.52 -12.81 19.41
N ARG A 232 0.88 -14.08 19.16
CA ARG A 232 1.53 -14.92 20.17
C ARG A 232 2.89 -14.37 20.61
N ALA A 233 3.61 -13.69 19.72
CA ALA A 233 4.85 -12.98 20.03
C ALA A 233 4.63 -11.61 20.72
N GLY A 234 3.39 -11.20 20.95
CA GLY A 234 3.05 -9.94 21.63
C GLY A 234 3.02 -8.70 20.72
N ALA A 235 3.05 -8.87 19.41
CA ALA A 235 3.01 -7.74 18.47
C ALA A 235 1.62 -7.07 18.44
N ASN A 236 1.61 -5.75 18.27
CA ASN A 236 0.37 -4.98 18.04
C ASN A 236 -0.08 -5.12 16.58
N VAL A 237 -0.76 -6.22 16.27
CA VAL A 237 -1.22 -6.54 14.91
C VAL A 237 -2.73 -6.76 14.86
N VAL A 238 -3.38 -6.23 13.80
CA VAL A 238 -4.80 -6.44 13.50
C VAL A 238 -4.94 -6.80 12.03
N LEU A 239 -5.71 -7.85 11.73
CA LEU A 239 -6.20 -8.20 10.40
C LEU A 239 -7.69 -7.88 10.34
N THR A 240 -8.07 -7.02 9.39
CA THR A 240 -9.46 -6.71 9.06
C THR A 240 -9.84 -7.43 7.78
N GLU A 241 -10.94 -8.18 7.81
CA GLU A 241 -11.38 -9.04 6.72
C GLU A 241 -12.70 -8.53 6.14
N TYR A 242 -12.84 -8.62 4.80
CA TYR A 242 -14.03 -8.18 4.07
C TYR A 242 -14.60 -9.35 3.27
N PRO A 243 -15.84 -9.83 3.59
CA PRO A 243 -16.39 -11.09 3.04
C PRO A 243 -16.38 -11.17 1.51
N ASP A 244 -16.90 -10.17 0.82
CA ASP A 244 -17.14 -10.19 -0.62
C ASP A 244 -16.13 -9.37 -1.44
N ALA A 245 -14.98 -9.06 -0.85
CA ALA A 245 -13.94 -8.27 -1.51
C ALA A 245 -12.93 -9.17 -2.23
N PHE A 246 -12.73 -8.92 -3.51
CA PHE A 246 -11.67 -9.50 -4.33
C PHE A 246 -10.34 -8.78 -4.11
N HIS A 247 -9.29 -9.26 -4.77
CA HIS A 247 -8.00 -8.56 -4.82
C HIS A 247 -8.14 -7.16 -5.41
N ALA A 248 -7.37 -6.19 -4.90
CA ALA A 248 -7.43 -4.79 -5.30
C ALA A 248 -8.83 -4.14 -5.18
N TYR A 249 -9.59 -4.52 -4.14
CA TYR A 249 -10.94 -4.02 -3.87
C TYR A 249 -11.05 -2.51 -3.67
N ASP A 250 -9.92 -1.83 -3.51
CA ASP A 250 -9.80 -0.37 -3.35
C ASP A 250 -9.61 0.38 -4.67
N ASN A 251 -9.51 -0.33 -5.81
CA ASN A 251 -9.29 0.29 -7.11
C ASN A 251 -10.60 0.44 -7.89
N ALA A 252 -11.15 1.65 -7.89
CA ALA A 252 -12.43 1.96 -8.54
C ALA A 252 -12.45 1.69 -10.06
N ALA A 253 -11.29 1.62 -10.72
CA ALA A 253 -11.21 1.27 -12.14
C ALA A 253 -11.48 -0.21 -12.45
N LEU A 254 -11.57 -1.07 -11.39
CA LEU A 254 -11.81 -2.51 -11.51
C LEU A 254 -13.29 -2.88 -11.23
N SER A 255 -14.21 -2.11 -11.77
CA SER A 255 -15.65 -2.37 -11.67
C SER A 255 -16.25 -2.52 -13.07
N PRO A 256 -16.91 -3.66 -13.40
CA PRO A 256 -17.11 -4.88 -12.60
C PRO A 256 -15.81 -5.68 -12.38
N PRO A 257 -15.83 -6.75 -11.53
CA PRO A 257 -14.68 -7.63 -11.35
C PRO A 257 -14.14 -8.20 -12.66
N ILE A 258 -12.81 -8.29 -12.78
CA ILE A 258 -12.09 -8.67 -14.00
C ILE A 258 -11.29 -9.95 -13.74
N HIS A 259 -11.43 -10.94 -14.63
CA HIS A 259 -10.57 -12.10 -14.69
C HIS A 259 -9.25 -11.74 -15.41
N LEU A 260 -8.10 -12.12 -14.84
CA LEU A 260 -6.77 -11.82 -15.36
C LEU A 260 -6.07 -13.12 -15.81
N PRO A 261 -6.34 -13.64 -17.02
CA PRO A 261 -5.92 -15.00 -17.41
C PRO A 261 -4.39 -15.19 -17.46
N GLN A 262 -3.63 -14.11 -17.62
CA GLN A 262 -2.15 -14.15 -17.68
C GLN A 262 -1.48 -13.82 -16.34
N ALA A 263 -2.24 -13.42 -15.31
CA ALA A 263 -1.67 -13.08 -14.03
C ALA A 263 -1.24 -14.34 -13.28
N GLN A 264 0.01 -14.34 -12.80
CA GLN A 264 0.55 -15.40 -11.95
C GLN A 264 0.07 -15.23 -10.51
N THR A 265 -0.38 -16.31 -9.89
CA THR A 265 -0.77 -16.34 -8.48
C THR A 265 -0.10 -17.48 -7.73
N THR A 266 0.31 -17.21 -6.49
CA THR A 266 0.89 -18.18 -5.55
C THR A 266 -0.10 -18.56 -4.44
N ARG A 267 -1.40 -18.41 -4.68
CA ARG A 267 -2.48 -18.62 -3.68
C ARG A 267 -2.45 -20.01 -3.02
N ASN A 268 -1.97 -21.03 -3.76
CA ASN A 268 -1.86 -22.41 -3.29
C ASN A 268 -0.47 -22.78 -2.79
N CYS A 269 0.50 -21.85 -2.85
CA CYS A 269 1.85 -22.07 -2.42
C CYS A 269 1.99 -21.84 -0.91
N ALA A 270 2.44 -22.83 -0.18
CA ALA A 270 2.94 -22.68 1.18
C ALA A 270 4.47 -22.68 1.12
N LEU A 271 5.09 -21.57 1.41
CA LEU A 271 6.52 -21.35 1.23
C LEU A 271 7.19 -21.06 2.57
N ARG A 272 8.46 -21.43 2.68
CA ARG A 272 9.28 -21.13 3.85
C ARG A 272 10.72 -20.81 3.46
N GLU A 273 11.39 -20.03 4.29
CA GLU A 273 12.83 -19.81 4.17
C GLU A 273 13.61 -21.09 4.53
N GLY A 274 14.56 -21.47 3.70
CA GLY A 274 15.53 -22.52 3.94
C GLY A 274 16.81 -22.03 4.65
N ASP A 275 17.77 -22.92 4.84
CA ASP A 275 18.95 -22.63 5.68
C ASP A 275 19.96 -21.70 5.01
N ASN A 276 20.02 -21.69 3.67
CA ASN A 276 20.99 -20.89 2.91
C ASN A 276 20.32 -19.70 2.19
N GLY A 277 19.14 -19.25 2.67
CA GLY A 277 18.41 -18.12 2.10
C GLY A 277 17.53 -18.46 0.90
N GLU A 278 17.48 -19.72 0.47
CA GLU A 278 16.54 -20.18 -0.54
C GLU A 278 15.10 -20.16 0.00
N VAL A 279 14.12 -19.96 -0.88
CA VAL A 279 12.70 -20.17 -0.55
C VAL A 279 12.32 -21.59 -0.98
N LEU A 280 11.75 -22.35 -0.06
CA LEU A 280 11.35 -23.74 -0.26
C LEU A 280 9.84 -23.85 -0.30
N ASN A 281 9.33 -24.73 -1.17
CA ASN A 281 7.95 -25.20 -1.05
C ASN A 281 7.84 -26.04 0.24
N ALA A 282 7.03 -25.60 1.18
CA ALA A 282 6.92 -26.23 2.50
C ALA A 282 6.33 -27.65 2.46
N LYS A 283 5.61 -28.02 1.39
CA LYS A 283 5.03 -29.35 1.21
C LYS A 283 6.03 -30.37 0.64
N THR A 284 6.85 -29.93 -0.33
CA THR A 284 7.77 -30.81 -1.05
C THR A 284 9.21 -30.74 -0.54
N GLY A 285 9.60 -29.64 0.10
CA GLY A 285 10.96 -29.32 0.47
C GLY A 285 11.85 -28.87 -0.68
N ALA A 286 11.34 -28.85 -1.92
CA ALA A 286 12.08 -28.39 -3.09
C ALA A 286 12.26 -26.86 -3.09
N VAL A 287 13.32 -26.38 -3.75
CA VAL A 287 13.51 -24.96 -3.99
C VAL A 287 12.37 -24.45 -4.85
N TYR A 288 11.70 -23.42 -4.35
CA TYR A 288 10.57 -22.79 -5.02
C TYR A 288 11.03 -21.96 -6.23
N THR A 289 10.33 -22.13 -7.34
CA THR A 289 10.42 -21.26 -8.53
C THR A 289 9.00 -20.94 -9.02
N LEU A 290 8.89 -20.05 -9.98
CA LEU A 290 7.58 -19.73 -10.60
C LEU A 290 7.04 -20.87 -11.50
N ASP A 291 7.83 -21.92 -11.75
CA ASP A 291 7.41 -23.16 -12.42
C ASP A 291 6.90 -24.23 -11.44
N ASP A 292 6.88 -23.93 -10.12
CA ASP A 292 6.37 -24.86 -9.12
C ASP A 292 4.87 -25.15 -9.40
N PRO A 293 4.41 -26.41 -9.30
CA PRO A 293 3.00 -26.77 -9.53
C PRO A 293 1.98 -26.04 -8.66
N CYS A 294 2.40 -25.38 -7.58
CA CYS A 294 1.52 -24.57 -6.77
C CYS A 294 1.21 -23.18 -7.37
N VAL A 295 1.99 -22.75 -8.38
CA VAL A 295 1.76 -21.50 -9.10
C VAL A 295 0.65 -21.69 -10.13
N GLU A 296 -0.32 -20.82 -10.09
CA GLU A 296 -1.46 -20.84 -10.99
C GLU A 296 -1.59 -19.51 -11.76
N HIS A 297 -2.55 -19.47 -12.68
CA HIS A 297 -2.92 -18.28 -13.44
C HIS A 297 -4.42 -18.03 -13.35
N GLY A 298 -4.83 -16.83 -13.75
CA GLY A 298 -6.24 -16.51 -13.90
C GLY A 298 -6.97 -16.16 -12.59
N PRO A 299 -6.39 -15.37 -11.69
CA PRO A 299 -7.13 -14.81 -10.58
C PRO A 299 -8.06 -13.68 -11.02
N HIS A 300 -8.92 -13.25 -10.09
CA HIS A 300 -9.77 -12.08 -10.27
C HIS A 300 -9.27 -10.89 -9.47
N VAL A 301 -9.58 -9.70 -9.98
CA VAL A 301 -9.45 -8.43 -9.28
C VAL A 301 -10.80 -7.71 -9.37
N GLY A 302 -11.16 -6.91 -8.36
CA GLY A 302 -12.46 -6.26 -8.43
C GLY A 302 -12.70 -5.26 -7.32
N PHE A 303 -13.22 -4.08 -7.70
CA PHE A 303 -13.61 -3.04 -6.77
C PHE A 303 -14.77 -3.47 -5.89
N ASN A 304 -14.68 -3.18 -4.60
CA ASN A 304 -15.77 -3.32 -3.63
C ASN A 304 -15.90 -2.02 -2.84
N GLN A 305 -16.94 -1.26 -3.14
CA GLN A 305 -17.15 0.06 -2.55
C GLN A 305 -17.25 0.02 -1.02
N GLY A 306 -17.96 -0.98 -0.46
CA GLY A 306 -18.14 -1.11 0.99
C GLY A 306 -16.81 -1.39 1.70
N ALA A 307 -16.03 -2.35 1.18
CA ALA A 307 -14.70 -2.68 1.71
C ALA A 307 -13.74 -1.50 1.58
N TYR A 308 -13.75 -0.79 0.44
CA TYR A 308 -12.92 0.40 0.24
C TYR A 308 -13.24 1.49 1.26
N GLN A 309 -14.51 1.86 1.41
CA GLN A 309 -14.93 2.90 2.35
C GLN A 309 -14.61 2.53 3.81
N ALA A 310 -14.82 1.26 4.19
CA ALA A 310 -14.47 0.76 5.51
C ALA A 310 -12.95 0.80 5.75
N THR A 311 -12.15 0.44 4.73
CA THR A 311 -10.68 0.51 4.81
C THR A 311 -10.20 1.96 4.94
N VAL A 312 -10.74 2.87 4.13
CA VAL A 312 -10.41 4.31 4.22
C VAL A 312 -10.68 4.83 5.62
N LYS A 313 -11.87 4.55 6.17
CA LYS A 313 -12.22 4.96 7.53
C LYS A 313 -11.22 4.39 8.55
N ALA A 314 -10.96 3.09 8.52
CA ALA A 314 -10.07 2.43 9.48
C ALA A 314 -8.62 2.95 9.39
N VAL A 315 -8.09 3.17 8.18
CA VAL A 315 -6.74 3.72 7.97
C VAL A 315 -6.65 5.16 8.46
N ARG A 316 -7.66 5.99 8.19
CA ARG A 316 -7.71 7.38 8.68
C ARG A 316 -7.70 7.45 10.20
N GLU A 317 -8.58 6.69 10.86
CA GLU A 317 -8.66 6.61 12.33
C GLU A 317 -7.33 6.11 12.92
N PHE A 318 -6.74 5.09 12.31
CA PHE A 318 -5.47 4.53 12.73
C PHE A 318 -4.31 5.54 12.61
N LEU A 319 -4.20 6.25 11.48
CA LEU A 319 -3.15 7.26 11.27
C LEU A 319 -3.33 8.48 12.19
N VAL A 320 -4.57 8.95 12.40
CA VAL A 320 -4.88 10.03 13.34
C VAL A 320 -4.42 9.66 14.75
N ALA A 321 -4.74 8.45 15.22
CA ALA A 321 -4.33 7.97 16.52
C ALA A 321 -2.80 7.78 16.63
N THR A 322 -2.18 7.15 15.61
CA THR A 322 -0.73 6.85 15.61
C THR A 322 0.12 8.12 15.59
N PHE A 323 -0.26 9.09 14.79
CA PHE A 323 0.47 10.35 14.64
C PHE A 323 0.02 11.44 15.62
N LYS A 324 -0.99 11.14 16.48
CA LYS A 324 -1.55 12.08 17.46
C LYS A 324 -1.97 13.41 16.80
N LEU A 325 -2.70 13.29 15.68
CA LEU A 325 -3.18 14.48 14.98
C LEU A 325 -4.31 15.13 15.79
N SER A 326 -4.28 16.46 15.88
CA SER A 326 -5.42 17.21 16.42
C SER A 326 -6.62 17.04 15.48
N SER A 327 -7.76 16.70 16.05
CA SER A 327 -9.07 16.65 15.38
C SER A 327 -9.52 18.05 14.93
#